data_a1e8d4b7ddbb6f26feb58114ccf6f815
#
_entry.id   a1e8d4b7ddbb6f26feb58114ccf6f815
#
_cell.length_a   1.000
_cell.length_b   1.000
_cell.length_c   1.000
_cell.angle_alpha   90.00
_cell.angle_beta   90.00
_cell.angle_gamma   90.00
#
_symmetry.space_group_name_H-M   'P 1'
#
loop_
_entity.id
_entity.type
_entity.pdbx_description
1 polymer ?
#
loop_
_entity_poly.entity_id
_entity_poly.type
_entity_poly.pdbx_seq_one_letter_code
_entity_poly.pdbx_strand_id
1 'polypeptide(L)'
;MNTMNHSLIVSTLSVVLFALATSLSVCAADENPESTADSALPSTPNVIMLMSDDQGWGDVGFNGNEVLQTPNLDGMAASGVRFERFYAAAPLCSPTRGSCLTGRYPFRYGILAAHTGGMRVGETTIPEMLKKKDYRTAFFGKWHVGWVKADEVSTRGFYSPPSHHGFDEYFATTSAVPTWNPTVTPQGWDSWGGEEGEPWKGGFPYVQNGVEAKENLDGDDSRVIMDRVIPFVEANKDQPFLATVWFHTPHEPVVAGEEYKKLYPKSGKARQNLYGCITAMDEQIGRLRAKLRELGIEKRTIVFFCSDNGPADGLAKKGVASTGGFHGHKHTMYDGGLLVPACAEWPGVIPPGTSTDARCSTVDYLPTIAGICLGDSAIKKSLPIDGVDLMPLMTGKVDMLDRDLFFGYRRLVQGIDGKAIISGDWKLLQEAKKGGKTRLYDLSKDPYEENDLSAASPERLSVLSQKLAEIEASCQRSRDGADYRY
;
A
#
# COMPACT_ATOMS: atom_id res chain seq x y z
N MET A 1 19.87 14.61 75.65
CA MET A 1 20.87 13.76 76.29
C MET A 1 21.82 13.32 75.21
N ASN A 2 22.97 13.91 75.31
CA ASN A 2 24.33 13.40 75.03
C ASN A 2 24.62 12.91 73.64
N THR A 3 25.40 13.56 72.95
CA THR A 3 26.80 14.11 72.92
C THR A 3 27.61 13.36 71.93
N MET A 4 28.10 14.08 70.86
CA MET A 4 29.55 14.40 70.67
C MET A 4 30.45 13.17 70.39
N ASN A 5 31.39 13.10 69.51
CA ASN A 5 32.42 14.08 69.06
C ASN A 5 33.20 13.51 67.84
N HIS A 6 33.63 14.44 67.00
CA HIS A 6 34.95 14.68 66.37
C HIS A 6 35.97 13.55 66.15
N SER A 7 36.54 13.51 64.93
CA SER A 7 37.94 13.99 64.81
C SER A 7 38.41 14.05 63.35
N LEU A 8 38.94 15.19 62.97
CA LEU A 8 39.84 15.45 61.81
C LEU A 8 41.20 14.74 62.02
N ILE A 9 41.85 14.31 60.94
CA ILE A 9 43.32 14.41 60.81
C ILE A 9 43.69 14.76 59.37
N VAL A 10 44.45 15.83 59.27
CA VAL A 10 45.15 16.38 58.06
C VAL A 10 46.60 15.92 58.11
N SER A 11 47.20 15.63 56.94
CA SER A 11 48.66 15.67 56.77
C SER A 11 49.01 15.59 55.30
N THR A 12 49.34 16.55 54.66
CA THR A 12 50.44 17.32 54.07
C THR A 12 51.59 16.57 53.38
N LEU A 13 51.78 17.00 52.14
CA LEU A 13 53.01 17.34 51.37
C LEU A 13 54.05 16.24 51.08
N SER A 14 54.42 16.08 49.83
CA SER A 14 55.74 16.50 49.27
C SER A 14 55.78 16.41 47.73
N VAL A 15 56.29 17.50 47.18
CA VAL A 15 56.59 17.74 45.76
C VAL A 15 57.98 17.16 45.44
N VAL A 16 58.15 16.51 44.29
CA VAL A 16 59.46 16.49 43.56
C VAL A 16 59.22 16.65 42.08
N LEU A 17 59.71 17.75 41.51
CA LEU A 17 59.88 18.01 40.09
C LEU A 17 61.08 17.22 39.54
N PHE A 18 60.90 16.58 38.37
CA PHE A 18 62.02 16.40 37.44
C PHE A 18 61.51 16.59 36.00
N ALA A 19 62.00 17.61 35.34
CA ALA A 19 61.80 17.90 33.96
C ALA A 19 62.85 17.14 33.11
N LEU A 20 62.42 16.45 32.05
CA LEU A 20 63.25 16.19 30.90
C LEU A 20 62.38 16.31 29.62
N ALA A 21 62.76 17.32 28.82
CA ALA A 21 62.18 17.54 27.51
C ALA A 21 62.77 16.55 26.49
N THR A 22 61.90 15.83 25.79
CA THR A 22 62.23 15.28 24.47
C THR A 22 61.07 15.53 23.55
N SER A 23 61.35 16.40 22.55
CA SER A 23 60.46 16.72 21.45
C SER A 23 60.30 15.50 20.54
N LEU A 24 59.06 14.99 20.40
CA LEU A 24 58.65 14.18 19.28
C LEU A 24 57.46 14.86 18.63
N SER A 25 57.69 15.38 17.41
CA SER A 25 56.62 15.78 16.50
C SER A 25 55.74 14.57 16.17
N VAL A 26 54.52 14.58 16.64
CA VAL A 26 53.44 13.69 16.15
C VAL A 26 52.65 14.51 15.14
N CYS A 27 52.77 14.16 13.86
CA CYS A 27 51.83 14.60 12.84
C CYS A 27 50.43 14.17 13.27
N ALA A 28 49.59 15.14 13.62
CA ALA A 28 48.17 14.93 13.69
C ALA A 28 47.68 14.69 12.23
N ALA A 29 47.35 13.49 11.93
CA ALA A 29 46.51 13.20 10.78
C ALA A 29 45.09 13.72 11.16
N ASP A 30 44.67 14.78 10.49
CA ASP A 30 43.27 15.18 10.43
C ASP A 30 42.48 14.01 9.80
N GLU A 31 41.86 13.18 10.64
CA GLU A 31 40.76 12.32 10.21
C GLU A 31 39.57 13.25 9.95
N ASN A 32 39.48 13.72 8.74
CA ASN A 32 38.28 14.28 8.18
C ASN A 32 37.20 13.16 8.25
N PRO A 33 36.06 13.34 8.91
CA PRO A 33 34.97 12.36 8.80
C PRO A 33 34.58 12.29 7.32
N GLU A 34 34.78 11.12 6.73
CA GLU A 34 34.37 10.83 5.37
C GLU A 34 32.98 11.40 5.16
N SER A 35 32.91 12.40 4.31
CA SER A 35 31.67 12.85 3.68
C SER A 35 30.96 11.60 3.22
N THR A 36 29.73 11.37 3.74
CA THR A 36 28.83 10.33 3.26
C THR A 36 28.76 10.46 1.74
N ALA A 37 29.45 9.55 1.06
CA ALA A 37 29.40 9.45 -0.38
C ALA A 37 27.91 9.38 -0.74
N ASP A 38 27.50 10.30 -1.60
CA ASP A 38 26.20 10.27 -2.29
C ASP A 38 26.18 8.93 -3.04
N SER A 39 25.67 7.88 -2.37
CA SER A 39 25.64 6.54 -2.93
C SER A 39 24.63 6.57 -4.07
N ALA A 40 25.15 6.66 -5.29
CA ALA A 40 24.33 6.61 -6.48
C ALA A 40 23.35 5.42 -6.36
N LEU A 41 22.07 5.66 -6.62
CA LEU A 41 21.04 4.63 -6.62
C LEU A 41 21.50 3.44 -7.48
N PRO A 42 21.21 2.19 -7.09
CA PRO A 42 21.45 1.05 -7.97
C PRO A 42 20.87 1.31 -9.35
N SER A 43 21.64 1.11 -10.40
CA SER A 43 21.23 1.46 -11.77
C SER A 43 19.97 0.73 -12.26
N THR A 44 19.67 -0.42 -11.65
CA THR A 44 18.50 -1.28 -11.97
C THR A 44 18.04 -2.04 -10.71
N PRO A 45 17.34 -1.37 -9.77
CA PRO A 45 16.87 -2.04 -8.56
C PRO A 45 15.72 -3.00 -8.86
N ASN A 46 15.54 -4.03 -8.05
CA ASN A 46 14.34 -4.84 -8.03
C ASN A 46 13.21 -4.04 -7.37
N VAL A 47 11.98 -4.31 -7.79
CA VAL A 47 10.78 -3.68 -7.24
C VAL A 47 9.80 -4.75 -6.78
N ILE A 48 9.35 -4.67 -5.53
CA ILE A 48 8.28 -5.51 -4.99
C ILE A 48 7.16 -4.60 -4.49
N MET A 49 5.94 -4.84 -4.98
CA MET A 49 4.74 -4.10 -4.61
C MET A 49 3.79 -5.04 -3.86
N LEU A 50 3.69 -4.90 -2.55
CA LEU A 50 2.77 -5.66 -1.70
C LEU A 50 1.49 -4.85 -1.48
N MET A 51 0.32 -5.48 -1.61
CA MET A 51 -0.97 -4.84 -1.35
C MET A 51 -1.90 -5.83 -0.65
N SER A 52 -2.45 -5.43 0.50
CA SER A 52 -3.57 -6.13 1.16
C SER A 52 -4.91 -5.67 0.58
N ASP A 53 -5.98 -6.38 0.93
CA ASP A 53 -7.34 -6.16 0.41
C ASP A 53 -8.31 -5.87 1.56
N ASP A 54 -8.93 -4.71 1.58
CA ASP A 54 -9.85 -4.26 2.64
C ASP A 54 -9.19 -4.12 4.04
N GLN A 55 -7.89 -3.86 4.14
CA GLN A 55 -7.23 -3.67 5.43
C GLN A 55 -7.38 -2.23 5.90
N GLY A 56 -7.94 -2.04 7.10
CA GLY A 56 -8.11 -0.72 7.70
C GLY A 56 -6.79 -0.09 8.13
N TRP A 57 -6.76 1.25 8.19
CA TRP A 57 -5.57 2.01 8.61
C TRP A 57 -5.05 1.57 10.00
N GLY A 58 -5.96 1.26 10.92
CA GLY A 58 -5.63 0.79 12.27
C GLY A 58 -5.45 -0.74 12.38
N ASP A 59 -5.44 -1.49 11.29
CA ASP A 59 -5.26 -2.95 11.30
C ASP A 59 -3.80 -3.34 11.04
N VAL A 60 -2.86 -2.61 11.66
CA VAL A 60 -1.41 -2.91 11.71
C VAL A 60 -0.80 -2.37 13.01
N GLY A 61 0.27 -2.98 13.50
CA GLY A 61 0.97 -2.57 14.73
C GLY A 61 1.63 -1.20 14.59
N PHE A 62 2.27 -0.90 13.46
CA PHE A 62 2.95 0.38 13.25
C PHE A 62 2.00 1.60 13.22
N ASN A 63 0.69 1.41 13.11
CA ASN A 63 -0.34 2.45 13.27
C ASN A 63 -1.04 2.38 14.66
N GLY A 64 -0.44 1.68 15.63
CA GLY A 64 -0.88 1.69 17.01
C GLY A 64 -1.86 0.59 17.41
N ASN A 65 -2.02 -0.49 16.64
CA ASN A 65 -2.78 -1.65 17.07
C ASN A 65 -1.96 -2.50 18.06
N GLU A 66 -2.30 -2.43 19.34
CA GLU A 66 -1.58 -3.12 20.41
C GLU A 66 -1.90 -4.62 20.53
N VAL A 67 -2.95 -5.09 19.86
CA VAL A 67 -3.44 -6.47 19.96
C VAL A 67 -3.06 -7.30 18.74
N LEU A 68 -3.24 -6.75 17.56
CA LEU A 68 -2.90 -7.40 16.29
C LEU A 68 -1.38 -7.51 16.13
N GLN A 69 -0.90 -8.70 15.82
CA GLN A 69 0.52 -8.98 15.65
C GLN A 69 0.92 -8.88 14.17
N THR A 70 1.67 -7.84 13.83
CA THR A 70 2.23 -7.62 12.50
C THR A 70 3.74 -7.29 12.56
N PRO A 71 4.56 -8.13 13.24
CA PRO A 71 5.96 -7.80 13.52
C PRO A 71 6.82 -7.61 12.26
N ASN A 72 6.45 -8.22 11.14
CA ASN A 72 7.22 -8.11 9.90
C ASN A 72 6.90 -6.80 9.15
N LEU A 73 5.62 -6.37 9.12
CA LEU A 73 5.20 -5.08 8.62
C LEU A 73 5.72 -3.93 9.51
N ASP A 74 5.66 -4.12 10.84
CA ASP A 74 6.21 -3.17 11.80
C ASP A 74 7.73 -3.02 11.62
N GLY A 75 8.43 -4.15 11.42
CA GLY A 75 9.85 -4.17 11.11
C GLY A 75 10.18 -3.55 9.74
N MET A 76 9.29 -3.67 8.74
CA MET A 76 9.43 -3.01 7.45
C MET A 76 9.30 -1.48 7.59
N ALA A 77 8.28 -1.00 8.31
CA ALA A 77 8.10 0.42 8.60
C ALA A 77 9.28 1.00 9.41
N ALA A 78 9.80 0.25 10.38
CA ALA A 78 10.96 0.65 11.18
C ALA A 78 12.28 0.65 10.39
N SER A 79 12.40 -0.17 9.34
CA SER A 79 13.59 -0.26 8.49
C SER A 79 13.56 0.71 7.29
N GLY A 80 12.50 1.46 7.13
CA GLY A 80 12.30 2.39 6.03
C GLY A 80 11.45 3.60 6.43
N VAL A 81 10.44 3.91 5.63
CA VAL A 81 9.52 5.03 5.84
C VAL A 81 8.09 4.55 6.08
N ARG A 82 7.44 5.11 7.08
CA ARG A 82 6.01 5.00 7.33
C ARG A 82 5.28 6.22 6.76
N PHE A 83 4.18 5.97 6.02
CA PHE A 83 3.32 7.03 5.51
C PHE A 83 2.12 7.20 6.45
N GLU A 84 2.04 8.33 7.14
CA GLU A 84 0.92 8.65 8.05
C GLU A 84 -0.37 8.90 7.26
N ARG A 85 -0.25 9.42 6.02
CA ARG A 85 -1.36 9.81 5.15
C ARG A 85 -1.20 9.25 3.74
N PHE A 86 -1.37 7.93 3.62
CA PHE A 86 -1.38 7.26 2.32
C PHE A 86 -2.81 6.93 1.90
N TYR A 87 -3.21 7.42 0.74
CA TYR A 87 -4.57 7.31 0.24
C TYR A 87 -4.70 6.31 -0.90
N ALA A 88 -5.65 5.40 -0.77
CA ALA A 88 -6.16 4.66 -1.91
C ALA A 88 -6.85 5.63 -2.90
N ALA A 89 -6.64 5.48 -4.20
CA ALA A 89 -7.21 6.38 -5.20
C ALA A 89 -8.75 6.31 -5.29
N ALA A 90 -9.35 5.29 -4.67
CA ALA A 90 -10.79 5.14 -4.52
C ALA A 90 -11.08 4.28 -3.28
N PRO A 91 -12.27 4.39 -2.65
CA PRO A 91 -12.66 3.54 -1.52
C PRO A 91 -13.13 2.15 -1.98
N LEU A 92 -12.47 1.58 -3.00
CA LEU A 92 -12.87 0.32 -3.63
C LEU A 92 -11.72 -0.28 -4.44
N CYS A 93 -11.61 -1.61 -4.39
CA CYS A 93 -10.50 -2.41 -4.89
C CYS A 93 -10.18 -2.23 -6.39
N SER A 94 -11.08 -2.56 -7.33
CA SER A 94 -10.76 -2.48 -8.78
C SER A 94 -10.30 -1.09 -9.24
N PRO A 95 -10.98 0.02 -8.85
CA PRO A 95 -10.51 1.36 -9.17
C PRO A 95 -9.10 1.64 -8.65
N THR A 96 -8.82 1.35 -7.39
CA THR A 96 -7.50 1.60 -6.80
C THR A 96 -6.40 0.76 -7.46
N ARG A 97 -6.67 -0.52 -7.74
CA ARG A 97 -5.70 -1.43 -8.37
C ARG A 97 -5.27 -0.95 -9.75
N GLY A 98 -6.22 -0.45 -10.56
CA GLY A 98 -5.91 0.19 -11.83
C GLY A 98 -5.07 1.46 -11.67
N SER A 99 -5.37 2.30 -10.69
CA SER A 99 -4.59 3.50 -10.39
C SER A 99 -3.15 3.18 -9.97
N CYS A 100 -2.97 2.12 -9.17
CA CYS A 100 -1.65 1.65 -8.76
C CYS A 100 -0.76 1.29 -9.96
N LEU A 101 -1.32 0.65 -11.00
CA LEU A 101 -0.56 0.24 -12.18
C LEU A 101 -0.32 1.38 -13.18
N THR A 102 -1.25 2.34 -13.28
CA THR A 102 -1.25 3.35 -14.35
C THR A 102 -0.79 4.73 -13.91
N GLY A 103 -0.75 5.01 -12.61
CA GLY A 103 -0.49 6.35 -12.07
C GLY A 103 -1.61 7.36 -12.37
N ARG A 104 -2.81 6.89 -12.71
CA ARG A 104 -3.94 7.71 -13.16
C ARG A 104 -5.16 7.53 -12.26
N TYR A 105 -5.99 8.55 -12.15
CA TYR A 105 -7.26 8.43 -11.44
C TYR A 105 -8.23 7.46 -12.14
N PRO A 106 -9.05 6.71 -11.38
CA PRO A 106 -10.00 5.74 -11.95
C PRO A 106 -10.93 6.32 -13.02
N PHE A 107 -11.30 7.58 -12.87
CA PHE A 107 -12.17 8.27 -13.80
C PHE A 107 -11.53 8.52 -15.16
N ARG A 108 -10.21 8.40 -15.33
CA ARG A 108 -9.53 8.51 -16.62
C ARG A 108 -9.63 7.24 -17.46
N TYR A 109 -9.33 6.08 -16.85
CA TYR A 109 -9.33 4.79 -17.56
C TYR A 109 -10.67 4.03 -17.49
N GLY A 110 -11.60 4.48 -16.66
CA GLY A 110 -13.01 4.07 -16.71
C GLY A 110 -13.39 2.85 -15.86
N ILE A 111 -12.52 2.33 -14.99
CA ILE A 111 -12.90 1.31 -13.98
C ILE A 111 -13.39 2.04 -12.74
N LEU A 112 -14.71 2.24 -12.64
CA LEU A 112 -15.32 3.08 -11.60
C LEU A 112 -15.88 2.28 -10.42
N ALA A 113 -16.04 0.97 -10.60
CA ALA A 113 -16.50 0.03 -9.56
C ALA A 113 -15.94 -1.37 -9.82
N ALA A 114 -16.09 -2.26 -8.84
CA ALA A 114 -15.73 -3.67 -8.98
C ALA A 114 -16.57 -4.34 -10.08
N HIS A 115 -15.94 -5.20 -10.89
CA HIS A 115 -16.58 -5.96 -11.97
C HIS A 115 -17.30 -5.12 -13.04
N THR A 116 -16.97 -3.85 -13.21
CA THR A 116 -17.63 -2.95 -14.19
C THR A 116 -16.83 -2.73 -15.46
N GLY A 117 -15.71 -3.40 -15.64
CA GLY A 117 -14.86 -3.27 -16.82
C GLY A 117 -13.53 -3.99 -16.65
N GLY A 118 -12.72 -3.93 -17.69
CA GLY A 118 -11.32 -4.35 -17.69
C GLY A 118 -10.42 -3.17 -18.04
N MET A 119 -9.16 -3.25 -17.62
CA MET A 119 -8.16 -2.26 -18.02
C MET A 119 -7.99 -2.26 -19.54
N ARG A 120 -7.97 -1.08 -20.13
CA ARG A 120 -7.76 -0.92 -21.58
C ARG A 120 -6.32 -1.26 -21.92
N VAL A 121 -6.12 -2.01 -23.00
CA VAL A 121 -4.77 -2.35 -23.51
C VAL A 121 -3.98 -1.09 -23.92
N GLY A 122 -4.64 0.03 -24.15
CA GLY A 122 -3.98 1.32 -24.44
C GLY A 122 -3.49 2.09 -23.21
N GLU A 123 -3.75 1.61 -21.99
CA GLU A 123 -3.14 2.21 -20.79
C GLU A 123 -1.65 1.90 -20.74
N THR A 124 -0.87 2.86 -20.21
CA THR A 124 0.54 2.62 -19.89
C THR A 124 0.65 2.13 -18.46
N THR A 125 1.20 0.94 -18.26
CA THR A 125 1.36 0.32 -16.94
C THR A 125 2.82 0.28 -16.50
N ILE A 126 3.04 0.11 -15.19
CA ILE A 126 4.39 -0.05 -14.62
C ILE A 126 5.17 -1.17 -15.33
N PRO A 127 4.65 -2.43 -15.45
CA PRO A 127 5.40 -3.49 -16.09
C PRO A 127 5.72 -3.22 -17.58
N GLU A 128 4.79 -2.62 -18.36
CA GLU A 128 5.06 -2.22 -19.74
C GLU A 128 6.20 -1.20 -19.85
N MET A 129 6.28 -0.27 -18.91
CA MET A 129 7.39 0.69 -18.85
C MET A 129 8.72 -0.01 -18.55
N LEU A 130 8.74 -0.89 -17.55
CA LEU A 130 9.95 -1.57 -17.08
C LEU A 130 10.51 -2.60 -18.08
N LYS A 131 9.68 -3.21 -18.91
CA LYS A 131 10.14 -4.07 -20.02
C LYS A 131 11.12 -3.38 -20.97
N LYS A 132 11.08 -2.05 -21.08
CA LYS A 132 12.03 -1.27 -21.88
C LYS A 132 13.46 -1.28 -21.34
N LYS A 133 13.66 -1.85 -20.14
CA LYS A 133 14.93 -2.01 -19.42
C LYS A 133 15.17 -3.45 -18.97
N ASP A 134 14.60 -4.40 -19.72
CA ASP A 134 14.80 -5.84 -19.52
C ASP A 134 14.40 -6.37 -18.13
N TYR A 135 13.45 -5.69 -17.47
CA TYR A 135 12.87 -6.21 -16.24
C TYR A 135 12.05 -7.46 -16.49
N ARG A 136 12.28 -8.49 -15.70
CA ARG A 136 11.37 -9.62 -15.61
C ARG A 136 10.18 -9.22 -14.74
N THR A 137 8.95 -9.41 -15.21
CA THR A 137 7.76 -8.89 -14.54
C THR A 137 6.78 -10.01 -14.21
N ALA A 138 6.30 -10.05 -12.93
CA ALA A 138 5.32 -11.04 -12.51
C ALA A 138 4.22 -10.45 -11.64
N PHE A 139 3.03 -11.06 -11.72
CA PHE A 139 1.86 -10.71 -10.94
C PHE A 139 1.36 -11.91 -10.13
N PHE A 140 1.03 -11.68 -8.84
CA PHE A 140 0.56 -12.73 -7.94
C PHE A 140 -0.64 -12.26 -7.11
N GLY A 141 -1.72 -13.06 -7.08
CA GLY A 141 -2.89 -12.85 -6.25
C GLY A 141 -4.10 -12.23 -6.95
N LYS A 142 -4.81 -11.33 -6.31
CA LYS A 142 -6.06 -10.72 -6.79
C LYS A 142 -5.82 -9.68 -7.88
N TRP A 143 -6.20 -9.99 -9.12
CA TRP A 143 -6.07 -9.07 -10.24
C TRP A 143 -7.13 -7.95 -10.23
N HIS A 144 -8.37 -8.30 -10.32
CA HIS A 144 -9.58 -7.47 -10.19
C HIS A 144 -9.66 -6.22 -11.13
N VAL A 145 -8.82 -6.12 -12.14
CA VAL A 145 -8.89 -5.07 -13.19
C VAL A 145 -9.17 -5.64 -14.56
N GLY A 146 -9.83 -6.79 -14.58
CA GLY A 146 -10.26 -7.56 -15.75
C GLY A 146 -10.36 -9.04 -15.43
N TRP A 147 -10.84 -9.85 -16.37
CA TRP A 147 -10.99 -11.29 -16.24
C TRP A 147 -9.71 -11.99 -16.64
N VAL A 148 -9.26 -12.96 -15.84
CA VAL A 148 -8.02 -13.71 -16.08
C VAL A 148 -8.23 -14.93 -16.95
N LYS A 149 -9.48 -15.41 -17.12
CA LYS A 149 -9.86 -16.51 -18.01
C LYS A 149 -10.82 -16.04 -19.09
N ALA A 150 -10.59 -16.43 -20.33
CA ALA A 150 -11.40 -16.00 -21.48
C ALA A 150 -12.79 -16.65 -21.51
N ASP A 151 -12.91 -17.86 -21.03
CA ASP A 151 -14.17 -18.65 -20.98
C ASP A 151 -15.12 -18.21 -19.83
N GLU A 152 -14.59 -17.43 -18.88
CA GLU A 152 -15.37 -16.86 -17.78
C GLU A 152 -15.98 -15.49 -18.12
N VAL A 153 -15.74 -14.97 -19.32
CA VAL A 153 -16.25 -13.66 -19.74
C VAL A 153 -17.77 -13.71 -19.81
N SER A 154 -18.43 -13.27 -18.75
CA SER A 154 -19.86 -12.99 -18.74
C SER A 154 -20.15 -11.70 -19.54
N THR A 155 -21.40 -11.43 -19.86
CA THR A 155 -21.83 -10.20 -20.56
C THR A 155 -21.43 -8.88 -19.85
N ARG A 156 -20.84 -8.94 -18.66
CA ARG A 156 -20.39 -7.80 -17.84
C ARG A 156 -18.88 -7.71 -17.67
N GLY A 157 -18.11 -8.71 -18.13
CA GLY A 157 -16.66 -8.78 -17.89
C GLY A 157 -15.85 -8.60 -19.18
N PHE A 158 -14.66 -8.09 -19.04
CA PHE A 158 -13.70 -7.95 -20.12
C PHE A 158 -12.50 -8.85 -19.84
N TYR A 159 -12.15 -9.72 -20.79
CA TYR A 159 -10.92 -10.49 -20.71
C TYR A 159 -9.74 -9.54 -20.82
N SER A 160 -9.03 -9.37 -19.73
CA SER A 160 -7.92 -8.45 -19.61
C SER A 160 -6.93 -8.97 -18.54
N PRO A 161 -6.25 -10.09 -18.82
CA PRO A 161 -5.33 -10.74 -17.88
C PRO A 161 -4.06 -9.90 -17.69
N PRO A 162 -3.26 -10.16 -16.64
CA PRO A 162 -1.99 -9.47 -16.39
C PRO A 162 -1.04 -9.46 -17.60
N SER A 163 -1.03 -10.54 -18.41
CA SER A 163 -0.20 -10.64 -19.62
C SER A 163 -0.51 -9.61 -20.70
N HIS A 164 -1.73 -9.05 -20.74
CA HIS A 164 -2.09 -7.96 -21.66
C HIS A 164 -1.53 -6.60 -21.22
N HIS A 165 -1.00 -6.51 -20.01
CA HIS A 165 -0.55 -5.28 -19.36
C HIS A 165 0.92 -5.33 -18.95
N GLY A 166 1.72 -6.10 -19.68
CA GLY A 166 3.17 -6.11 -19.54
C GLY A 166 3.74 -7.12 -18.55
N PHE A 167 2.94 -7.94 -17.88
CA PHE A 167 3.48 -9.02 -17.05
C PHE A 167 3.89 -10.24 -17.89
N ASP A 168 5.10 -10.76 -17.64
CA ASP A 168 5.64 -11.94 -18.33
C ASP A 168 5.03 -13.21 -17.82
N GLU A 169 4.71 -13.25 -16.53
CA GLU A 169 4.05 -14.38 -15.89
C GLU A 169 3.09 -13.91 -14.80
N TYR A 170 2.11 -14.76 -14.49
CA TYR A 170 1.16 -14.46 -13.42
C TYR A 170 0.57 -15.72 -12.79
N PHE A 171 0.24 -15.59 -11.51
CA PHE A 171 -0.60 -16.50 -10.75
C PHE A 171 -1.71 -15.68 -10.10
N ALA A 172 -2.91 -15.70 -10.67
CA ALA A 172 -3.93 -14.71 -10.35
C ALA A 172 -5.35 -15.28 -10.27
N THR A 173 -6.19 -14.62 -9.48
CA THR A 173 -7.64 -14.75 -9.50
C THR A 173 -8.28 -13.51 -10.13
N THR A 174 -9.45 -13.65 -10.72
CA THR A 174 -10.24 -12.50 -11.19
C THR A 174 -10.75 -11.66 -10.03
N SER A 175 -11.16 -12.29 -8.92
CA SER A 175 -11.77 -11.64 -7.74
C SER A 175 -11.31 -12.29 -6.45
N ALA A 176 -11.93 -11.92 -5.33
CA ALA A 176 -11.59 -12.43 -4.01
C ALA A 176 -11.92 -13.92 -3.84
N VAL A 177 -11.09 -14.59 -3.05
CA VAL A 177 -11.27 -15.95 -2.55
C VAL A 177 -11.21 -15.95 -1.02
N PRO A 178 -11.66 -17.02 -0.34
CA PRO A 178 -11.49 -17.15 1.11
C PRO A 178 -10.03 -17.02 1.55
N THR A 179 -9.76 -16.33 2.66
CA THR A 179 -8.41 -16.12 3.19
C THR A 179 -7.79 -17.40 3.80
N TRP A 180 -8.57 -18.48 3.88
CA TRP A 180 -8.14 -19.81 4.27
C TRP A 180 -8.83 -20.87 3.43
N ASN A 181 -8.11 -21.84 2.89
CA ASN A 181 -8.59 -22.84 1.93
C ASN A 181 -9.31 -22.14 0.75
N PRO A 182 -8.62 -21.36 -0.07
CA PRO A 182 -9.22 -20.42 -1.02
C PRO A 182 -10.12 -21.07 -2.09
N THR A 183 -10.07 -22.40 -2.22
CA THR A 183 -10.88 -23.16 -3.20
C THR A 183 -12.14 -23.78 -2.59
N VAL A 184 -12.38 -23.59 -1.28
CA VAL A 184 -13.47 -24.23 -0.55
C VAL A 184 -14.38 -23.18 0.12
N THR A 185 -15.68 -23.37 0.06
CA THR A 185 -16.66 -22.52 0.73
C THR A 185 -16.57 -22.68 2.26
N PRO A 186 -16.19 -21.61 3.00
CA PRO A 186 -16.06 -21.72 4.44
C PRO A 186 -17.42 -21.62 5.15
N GLN A 187 -17.47 -22.12 6.38
CA GLN A 187 -18.65 -22.10 7.23
C GLN A 187 -19.23 -20.69 7.40
N GLY A 188 -20.53 -20.54 7.16
CA GLY A 188 -21.26 -19.27 7.33
C GLY A 188 -21.15 -18.32 6.12
N TRP A 189 -20.64 -18.80 4.98
CA TRP A 189 -20.52 -18.02 3.74
C TRP A 189 -21.33 -18.60 2.57
N ASP A 190 -22.35 -19.40 2.87
CA ASP A 190 -23.17 -20.11 1.87
C ASP A 190 -23.82 -19.17 0.85
N SER A 191 -24.20 -17.96 1.27
CA SER A 191 -24.80 -16.95 0.38
C SER A 191 -23.83 -16.42 -0.69
N TRP A 192 -22.53 -16.63 -0.52
CA TRP A 192 -21.47 -16.16 -1.44
C TRP A 192 -20.89 -17.27 -2.29
N GLY A 193 -20.66 -18.44 -1.70
CA GLY A 193 -19.80 -19.46 -2.29
C GLY A 193 -20.48 -20.80 -2.58
N GLY A 194 -21.71 -21.02 -2.13
CA GLY A 194 -22.37 -22.33 -2.13
C GLY A 194 -22.35 -23.00 -0.75
N GLU A 195 -22.67 -24.29 -0.67
CA GLU A 195 -22.72 -25.01 0.62
C GLU A 195 -21.32 -25.14 1.24
N GLU A 196 -21.25 -25.16 2.57
CA GLU A 196 -20.01 -25.37 3.34
C GLU A 196 -19.29 -26.66 2.89
N GLY A 197 -17.98 -26.55 2.63
CA GLY A 197 -17.14 -27.66 2.19
C GLY A 197 -17.15 -27.92 0.69
N GLU A 198 -18.10 -27.36 -0.05
CA GLU A 198 -18.14 -27.44 -1.51
C GLU A 198 -17.11 -26.49 -2.16
N PRO A 199 -16.76 -26.72 -3.44
CA PRO A 199 -15.86 -25.81 -4.17
C PRO A 199 -16.38 -24.36 -4.13
N TRP A 200 -15.47 -23.41 -3.85
CA TRP A 200 -15.79 -21.99 -3.81
C TRP A 200 -16.32 -21.47 -5.14
N LYS A 201 -17.54 -20.95 -5.15
CA LYS A 201 -18.23 -20.44 -6.35
C LYS A 201 -18.34 -18.90 -6.37
N GLY A 202 -18.04 -18.24 -5.26
CA GLY A 202 -18.15 -16.78 -5.12
C GLY A 202 -16.97 -16.00 -5.71
N GLY A 203 -15.90 -16.68 -6.10
CA GLY A 203 -14.73 -16.14 -6.78
C GLY A 203 -14.29 -17.03 -7.94
N PHE A 204 -13.26 -16.59 -8.64
CA PHE A 204 -12.72 -17.31 -9.77
C PHE A 204 -11.51 -18.13 -9.34
N PRO A 205 -11.23 -19.29 -9.99
CA PRO A 205 -10.08 -20.11 -9.64
C PRO A 205 -8.78 -19.35 -9.84
N TYR A 206 -7.73 -19.81 -9.19
CA TYR A 206 -6.38 -19.39 -9.51
C TYR A 206 -5.98 -19.84 -10.91
N VAL A 207 -5.47 -18.90 -11.68
CA VAL A 207 -4.97 -19.11 -13.04
C VAL A 207 -3.50 -18.77 -13.10
N GLN A 208 -2.68 -19.72 -13.52
CA GLN A 208 -1.26 -19.51 -13.76
C GLN A 208 -1.00 -19.48 -15.26
N ASN A 209 -0.63 -18.31 -15.78
CA ASN A 209 -0.30 -18.12 -17.20
C ASN A 209 -1.36 -18.68 -18.17
N GLY A 210 -2.64 -18.43 -17.86
CA GLY A 210 -3.78 -18.88 -18.69
C GLY A 210 -4.32 -20.28 -18.36
N VAL A 211 -3.66 -21.04 -17.48
CA VAL A 211 -4.09 -22.38 -17.08
C VAL A 211 -4.55 -22.38 -15.62
N GLU A 212 -5.68 -23.03 -15.34
CA GLU A 212 -6.20 -23.17 -13.98
C GLU A 212 -5.23 -23.96 -13.10
N ALA A 213 -4.81 -23.35 -11.99
CA ALA A 213 -3.95 -24.00 -11.01
C ALA A 213 -4.77 -24.95 -10.11
N LYS A 214 -4.22 -26.15 -9.84
CA LYS A 214 -4.89 -27.17 -9.04
C LYS A 214 -4.07 -27.67 -7.85
N GLU A 215 -2.82 -27.28 -7.76
CA GLU A 215 -1.89 -27.77 -6.76
C GLU A 215 -1.47 -26.68 -5.78
N ASN A 216 -1.22 -27.07 -4.52
CA ASN A 216 -0.76 -26.21 -3.43
C ASN A 216 -1.71 -25.01 -3.23
N LEU A 217 -3.02 -25.28 -3.08
CA LEU A 217 -4.07 -24.27 -2.86
C LEU A 217 -4.75 -24.41 -1.49
N ASP A 218 -4.24 -25.26 -0.59
CA ASP A 218 -4.82 -25.49 0.75
C ASP A 218 -4.24 -24.50 1.77
N GLY A 219 -4.94 -24.33 2.91
CA GLY A 219 -4.47 -23.55 4.05
C GLY A 219 -4.54 -22.03 3.81
N ASP A 220 -3.58 -21.30 4.36
CA ASP A 220 -3.53 -19.85 4.28
C ASP A 220 -3.32 -19.35 2.85
N ASP A 221 -4.19 -18.44 2.40
CA ASP A 221 -4.16 -17.92 1.04
C ASP A 221 -2.92 -17.06 0.75
N SER A 222 -2.44 -16.30 1.75
CA SER A 222 -1.21 -15.52 1.59
C SER A 222 0.02 -16.42 1.42
N ARG A 223 0.02 -17.61 2.06
CA ARG A 223 1.03 -18.65 1.82
C ARG A 223 0.91 -19.21 0.40
N VAL A 224 -0.30 -19.49 -0.08
CA VAL A 224 -0.54 -19.97 -1.45
C VAL A 224 0.08 -19.01 -2.47
N ILE A 225 -0.12 -17.70 -2.28
CA ILE A 225 0.48 -16.66 -3.13
C ILE A 225 2.01 -16.65 -2.97
N MET A 226 2.51 -16.62 -1.73
CA MET A 226 3.94 -16.45 -1.46
C MET A 226 4.77 -17.65 -1.92
N ASP A 227 4.21 -18.85 -1.95
CA ASP A 227 4.84 -20.05 -2.51
C ASP A 227 5.06 -19.99 -4.03
N ARG A 228 4.50 -18.97 -4.72
CA ARG A 228 4.79 -18.64 -6.14
C ARG A 228 5.74 -17.45 -6.25
N VAL A 229 5.66 -16.50 -5.32
CA VAL A 229 6.52 -15.32 -5.28
C VAL A 229 7.98 -15.67 -5.00
N ILE A 230 8.23 -16.50 -3.99
CA ILE A 230 9.60 -16.83 -3.56
C ILE A 230 10.39 -17.54 -4.68
N PRO A 231 9.89 -18.57 -5.36
CA PRO A 231 10.58 -19.17 -6.50
C PRO A 231 10.84 -18.21 -7.65
N PHE A 232 9.92 -17.27 -7.92
CA PHE A 232 10.13 -16.22 -8.93
C PHE A 232 11.31 -15.30 -8.54
N VAL A 233 11.38 -14.87 -7.28
CA VAL A 233 12.48 -14.04 -6.77
C VAL A 233 13.81 -14.79 -6.84
N GLU A 234 13.85 -16.06 -6.46
CA GLU A 234 15.04 -16.92 -6.53
C GLU A 234 15.54 -17.08 -7.98
N ALA A 235 14.63 -17.35 -8.90
CA ALA A 235 14.96 -17.55 -10.32
C ALA A 235 15.47 -16.27 -11.00
N ASN A 236 15.11 -15.10 -10.49
CA ASN A 236 15.43 -13.81 -11.09
C ASN A 236 16.41 -12.97 -10.26
N LYS A 237 17.07 -13.58 -9.26
CA LYS A 237 17.98 -12.85 -8.35
C LYS A 237 19.14 -12.12 -9.03
N ASP A 238 19.55 -12.54 -10.22
CA ASP A 238 20.71 -12.00 -10.94
C ASP A 238 20.34 -10.99 -12.04
N GLN A 239 19.04 -10.68 -12.21
CA GLN A 239 18.52 -9.69 -13.15
C GLN A 239 17.48 -8.80 -12.48
N PRO A 240 17.19 -7.59 -13.00
CA PRO A 240 16.17 -6.74 -12.42
C PRO A 240 14.77 -7.35 -12.61
N PHE A 241 13.93 -7.25 -11.58
CA PHE A 241 12.56 -7.75 -11.65
C PHE A 241 11.57 -6.81 -10.97
N LEU A 242 10.31 -6.93 -11.42
CA LEU A 242 9.12 -6.42 -10.75
C LEU A 242 8.26 -7.61 -10.30
N ALA A 243 7.99 -7.70 -9.00
CA ALA A 243 6.98 -8.60 -8.45
C ALA A 243 5.82 -7.78 -7.86
N THR A 244 4.64 -7.90 -8.44
CA THR A 244 3.41 -7.30 -7.92
C THR A 244 2.62 -8.38 -7.18
N VAL A 245 2.48 -8.24 -5.86
CA VAL A 245 1.91 -9.24 -4.96
C VAL A 245 0.70 -8.65 -4.25
N TRP A 246 -0.49 -8.97 -4.73
CA TRP A 246 -1.75 -8.44 -4.21
C TRP A 246 -2.53 -9.55 -3.50
N PHE A 247 -2.48 -9.54 -2.18
CA PHE A 247 -3.15 -10.51 -1.33
C PHE A 247 -4.68 -10.36 -1.40
N HIS A 248 -5.42 -11.42 -1.03
CA HIS A 248 -6.86 -11.33 -0.77
C HIS A 248 -7.15 -10.95 0.69
N THR A 249 -6.17 -11.13 1.56
CA THR A 249 -6.24 -10.83 3.00
C THR A 249 -6.28 -9.33 3.26
N PRO A 250 -7.20 -8.85 4.12
CA PRO A 250 -8.25 -9.57 4.84
C PRO A 250 -9.67 -9.43 4.23
N HIS A 251 -9.84 -9.48 2.91
CA HIS A 251 -11.14 -9.39 2.25
C HIS A 251 -12.06 -10.58 2.63
N GLU A 252 -13.35 -10.34 2.71
CA GLU A 252 -14.35 -11.40 2.92
C GLU A 252 -14.36 -12.43 1.76
N PRO A 253 -14.48 -13.75 2.05
CA PRO A 253 -14.65 -14.42 3.35
C PRO A 253 -13.41 -14.43 4.23
N VAL A 254 -13.51 -13.81 5.41
CA VAL A 254 -12.39 -13.71 6.36
C VAL A 254 -12.36 -14.95 7.24
N VAL A 255 -11.37 -15.80 7.02
CA VAL A 255 -11.14 -17.05 7.77
C VAL A 255 -9.65 -17.18 8.06
N ALA A 256 -9.30 -17.68 9.25
CA ALA A 256 -7.94 -17.99 9.62
C ALA A 256 -7.81 -19.43 10.11
N GLY A 257 -6.62 -20.01 9.95
CA GLY A 257 -6.27 -21.29 10.56
C GLY A 257 -6.37 -21.27 12.09
N GLU A 258 -6.60 -22.41 12.68
CA GLU A 258 -6.75 -22.53 14.15
C GLU A 258 -5.48 -22.07 14.89
N GLU A 259 -4.30 -22.29 14.33
CA GLU A 259 -3.02 -21.84 14.87
C GLU A 259 -2.96 -20.32 15.01
N TYR A 260 -3.45 -19.57 14.04
CA TYR A 260 -3.48 -18.11 14.08
C TYR A 260 -4.59 -17.57 14.98
N LYS A 261 -5.78 -18.19 14.99
CA LYS A 261 -6.89 -17.81 15.89
C LYS A 261 -6.51 -17.93 17.36
N LYS A 262 -5.69 -18.97 17.72
CA LYS A 262 -5.21 -19.20 19.09
C LYS A 262 -4.29 -18.08 19.61
N LEU A 263 -3.71 -17.26 18.75
CA LEU A 263 -2.93 -16.09 19.15
C LEU A 263 -3.81 -15.00 19.79
N TYR A 264 -5.13 -15.04 19.55
CA TYR A 264 -6.10 -14.01 19.98
C TYR A 264 -7.21 -14.56 20.88
N PRO A 265 -6.89 -15.27 21.99
CA PRO A 265 -7.88 -15.99 22.78
C PRO A 265 -8.91 -15.10 23.49
N LYS A 266 -8.57 -13.81 23.69
CA LYS A 266 -9.45 -12.80 24.31
C LYS A 266 -10.33 -12.06 23.29
N SER A 267 -10.13 -12.28 22.00
CA SER A 267 -10.91 -11.66 20.93
C SER A 267 -12.11 -12.51 20.57
N GLY A 268 -13.23 -11.87 20.18
CA GLY A 268 -14.39 -12.59 19.62
C GLY A 268 -14.07 -13.28 18.29
N LYS A 269 -14.83 -14.32 17.92
CA LYS A 269 -14.60 -15.17 16.73
C LYS A 269 -14.33 -14.38 15.44
N ALA A 270 -15.09 -13.32 15.17
CA ALA A 270 -14.87 -12.50 13.96
C ALA A 270 -13.50 -11.81 13.95
N ARG A 271 -13.09 -11.26 15.10
CA ARG A 271 -11.78 -10.62 15.23
C ARG A 271 -10.64 -11.64 15.27
N GLN A 272 -10.86 -12.83 15.81
CA GLN A 272 -9.88 -13.93 15.73
C GLN A 272 -9.59 -14.32 14.27
N ASN A 273 -10.60 -14.37 13.41
CA ASN A 273 -10.43 -14.62 11.99
C ASN A 273 -9.69 -13.45 11.31
N LEU A 274 -10.13 -12.21 11.54
CA LEU A 274 -9.49 -11.03 10.94
C LEU A 274 -8.02 -10.90 11.34
N TYR A 275 -7.74 -10.92 12.63
CA TYR A 275 -6.37 -10.79 13.15
C TYR A 275 -5.52 -12.00 12.77
N GLY A 276 -6.09 -13.20 12.80
CA GLY A 276 -5.39 -14.41 12.41
C GLY A 276 -4.94 -14.40 10.95
N CYS A 277 -5.80 -14.04 10.00
CA CYS A 277 -5.40 -13.99 8.60
C CYS A 277 -4.40 -12.85 8.31
N ILE A 278 -4.53 -11.68 8.97
CA ILE A 278 -3.54 -10.59 8.82
C ILE A 278 -2.16 -11.03 9.37
N THR A 279 -2.13 -11.71 10.53
CA THR A 279 -0.88 -12.25 11.08
C THR A 279 -0.27 -13.31 10.16
N ALA A 280 -1.08 -14.16 9.55
CA ALA A 280 -0.60 -15.13 8.56
C ALA A 280 0.02 -14.42 7.33
N MET A 281 -0.62 -13.37 6.82
CA MET A 281 -0.06 -12.54 5.73
C MET A 281 1.25 -11.88 6.15
N ASP A 282 1.30 -11.32 7.35
CA ASP A 282 2.52 -10.70 7.90
C ASP A 282 3.68 -11.69 7.98
N GLU A 283 3.42 -12.93 8.39
CA GLU A 283 4.42 -14.00 8.39
C GLU A 283 4.96 -14.27 6.98
N GLN A 284 4.10 -14.27 5.96
CA GLN A 284 4.53 -14.47 4.58
C GLN A 284 5.39 -13.30 4.06
N ILE A 285 5.07 -12.07 4.46
CA ILE A 285 5.92 -10.90 4.18
C ILE A 285 7.29 -11.06 4.87
N GLY A 286 7.30 -11.60 6.09
CA GLY A 286 8.53 -11.96 6.80
C GLY A 286 9.38 -12.99 6.06
N ARG A 287 8.75 -14.03 5.49
CA ARG A 287 9.43 -15.04 4.65
C ARG A 287 10.09 -14.39 3.42
N LEU A 288 9.38 -13.50 2.74
CA LEU A 288 9.94 -12.77 1.60
C LEU A 288 11.13 -11.91 2.00
N ARG A 289 11.01 -11.10 3.06
CA ARG A 289 12.11 -10.27 3.56
C ARG A 289 13.34 -11.09 3.97
N ALA A 290 13.12 -12.25 4.61
CA ALA A 290 14.18 -13.20 4.95
C ALA A 290 14.86 -13.75 3.68
N LYS A 291 14.09 -14.11 2.65
CA LYS A 291 14.61 -14.62 1.39
C LYS A 291 15.46 -13.57 0.65
N LEU A 292 15.04 -12.32 0.62
CA LEU A 292 15.83 -11.23 0.02
C LEU A 292 17.21 -11.08 0.70
N ARG A 293 17.27 -11.19 2.03
CA ARG A 293 18.53 -11.20 2.80
C ARG A 293 19.38 -12.44 2.51
N GLU A 294 18.76 -13.63 2.51
CA GLU A 294 19.44 -14.90 2.17
C GLU A 294 20.11 -14.84 0.80
N LEU A 295 19.44 -14.24 -0.18
CA LEU A 295 19.96 -14.08 -1.54
C LEU A 295 20.94 -12.90 -1.69
N GLY A 296 21.12 -12.08 -0.66
CA GLY A 296 22.00 -10.91 -0.68
C GLY A 296 21.51 -9.78 -1.61
N ILE A 297 20.20 -9.72 -1.87
CA ILE A 297 19.62 -8.75 -2.81
C ILE A 297 18.75 -7.67 -2.14
N GLU A 298 18.64 -7.66 -0.81
CA GLU A 298 17.82 -6.69 -0.07
C GLU A 298 18.22 -5.23 -0.34
N LYS A 299 19.53 -4.92 -0.45
CA LYS A 299 20.02 -3.57 -0.70
C LYS A 299 19.74 -3.06 -2.13
N ARG A 300 19.45 -3.94 -3.05
CA ARG A 300 19.04 -3.56 -4.42
C ARG A 300 17.56 -3.81 -4.68
N THR A 301 16.75 -4.00 -3.64
CA THR A 301 15.32 -4.25 -3.76
C THR A 301 14.55 -3.23 -2.93
N ILE A 302 13.69 -2.44 -3.59
CA ILE A 302 12.70 -1.63 -2.91
C ILE A 302 11.43 -2.44 -2.72
N VAL A 303 10.88 -2.42 -1.51
CA VAL A 303 9.62 -3.09 -1.16
C VAL A 303 8.62 -2.04 -0.68
N PHE A 304 7.46 -1.99 -1.33
CA PHE A 304 6.31 -1.18 -0.93
C PHE A 304 5.22 -2.04 -0.32
N PHE A 305 4.51 -1.50 0.65
CA PHE A 305 3.28 -2.09 1.19
C PHE A 305 2.19 -1.03 1.32
N CYS A 306 0.96 -1.38 0.93
CA CYS A 306 -0.26 -0.62 1.26
C CYS A 306 -1.49 -1.54 1.25
N SER A 307 -2.66 -1.03 1.66
CA SER A 307 -3.96 -1.63 1.34
C SER A 307 -4.60 -0.97 0.12
N ASP A 308 -5.56 -1.65 -0.52
CA ASP A 308 -6.26 -1.11 -1.69
C ASP A 308 -7.43 -0.17 -1.35
N ASN A 309 -8.00 -0.27 -0.18
CA ASN A 309 -9.02 0.62 0.40
C ASN A 309 -9.18 0.34 1.89
N GLY A 310 -9.95 1.18 2.58
CA GLY A 310 -10.32 0.96 3.97
C GLY A 310 -11.16 -0.31 4.19
N PRO A 311 -11.42 -0.69 5.45
CA PRO A 311 -11.99 -2.00 5.81
C PRO A 311 -13.43 -2.15 5.33
N ALA A 312 -13.83 -3.40 5.11
CA ALA A 312 -15.20 -3.76 4.73
C ALA A 312 -16.24 -3.17 5.70
N ASP A 313 -17.30 -2.61 5.16
CA ASP A 313 -18.40 -1.96 5.86
C ASP A 313 -18.92 -2.81 7.05
N GLY A 314 -19.19 -4.09 6.80
CA GLY A 314 -19.72 -5.01 7.81
C GLY A 314 -18.77 -5.26 8.98
N LEU A 315 -17.48 -5.25 8.76
CA LEU A 315 -16.44 -5.44 9.78
C LEU A 315 -16.14 -4.14 10.53
N ALA A 316 -16.06 -3.01 9.83
CA ALA A 316 -15.83 -1.70 10.42
C ALA A 316 -16.97 -1.29 11.36
N LYS A 317 -18.24 -1.35 10.92
CA LYS A 317 -19.42 -1.00 11.72
C LYS A 317 -19.60 -1.85 12.97
N LYS A 318 -19.12 -3.09 12.94
CA LYS A 318 -19.12 -3.99 14.13
C LYS A 318 -17.91 -3.79 15.03
N GLY A 319 -16.99 -2.88 14.68
CA GLY A 319 -15.74 -2.67 15.40
C GLY A 319 -14.80 -3.88 15.37
N VAL A 320 -14.93 -4.74 14.35
CA VAL A 320 -14.05 -5.91 14.15
C VAL A 320 -12.77 -5.45 13.48
N ALA A 321 -12.87 -4.71 12.37
CA ALA A 321 -11.77 -4.05 11.70
C ALA A 321 -11.63 -2.59 12.17
N SER A 322 -10.43 -2.01 12.08
CA SER A 322 -10.08 -0.70 12.61
C SER A 322 -9.74 0.31 11.52
N THR A 323 -10.50 1.39 11.46
CA THR A 323 -10.14 2.57 10.65
C THR A 323 -9.14 3.51 11.34
N GLY A 324 -8.67 3.18 12.54
CA GLY A 324 -7.86 4.12 13.35
C GLY A 324 -8.69 5.27 13.94
N GLY A 325 -10.02 5.14 13.97
CA GLY A 325 -10.95 6.20 14.40
C GLY A 325 -11.40 7.12 13.26
N PHE A 326 -10.82 7.01 12.07
CA PHE A 326 -11.23 7.81 10.91
C PHE A 326 -12.66 7.47 10.48
N HIS A 327 -13.42 8.51 10.11
CA HIS A 327 -14.81 8.40 9.71
C HIS A 327 -14.97 7.58 8.42
N GLY A 328 -16.02 6.76 8.36
CA GLY A 328 -16.35 5.97 7.19
C GLY A 328 -15.63 4.61 7.13
N HIS A 329 -15.67 4.01 5.97
CA HIS A 329 -15.17 2.67 5.65
C HIS A 329 -15.22 2.46 4.13
N LYS A 330 -14.83 1.30 3.63
CA LYS A 330 -15.01 0.91 2.21
C LYS A 330 -16.33 1.44 1.64
N HIS A 331 -16.34 1.92 0.42
CA HIS A 331 -17.47 2.56 -0.28
C HIS A 331 -17.84 3.98 0.20
N THR A 332 -17.08 4.59 1.10
CA THR A 332 -17.30 5.99 1.53
C THR A 332 -16.11 6.87 1.16
N MET A 333 -16.35 8.15 0.88
CA MET A 333 -15.29 9.12 0.55
C MET A 333 -14.64 9.76 1.77
N TYR A 334 -14.97 9.30 2.97
CA TYR A 334 -14.31 9.67 4.21
C TYR A 334 -12.95 8.96 4.35
N ASP A 335 -12.09 9.49 5.20
CA ASP A 335 -10.74 8.96 5.36
C ASP A 335 -10.72 7.49 5.85
N GLY A 336 -11.72 7.03 6.62
CA GLY A 336 -11.84 5.61 6.95
C GLY A 336 -12.06 4.67 5.74
N GLY A 337 -12.46 5.22 4.59
CA GLY A 337 -12.57 4.46 3.33
C GLY A 337 -11.36 4.63 2.39
N LEU A 338 -10.64 5.74 2.51
CA LEU A 338 -9.58 6.15 1.59
C LEU A 338 -8.19 6.03 2.21
N LEU A 339 -8.03 6.37 3.49
CA LEU A 339 -6.75 6.30 4.18
C LEU A 339 -6.42 4.85 4.54
N VAL A 340 -5.23 4.40 4.16
CA VAL A 340 -4.80 3.00 4.32
C VAL A 340 -3.42 2.91 4.96
N PRO A 341 -3.09 1.78 5.63
CA PRO A 341 -1.74 1.58 6.14
C PRO A 341 -0.77 1.47 4.98
N ALA A 342 0.38 2.14 5.09
CA ALA A 342 1.42 2.06 4.06
C ALA A 342 2.82 2.29 4.62
N CYS A 343 3.79 1.58 4.07
CA CYS A 343 5.21 1.78 4.33
C CYS A 343 6.06 1.34 3.12
N ALA A 344 7.32 1.77 3.10
CA ALA A 344 8.29 1.33 2.11
C ALA A 344 9.65 1.12 2.78
N GLU A 345 10.41 0.09 2.34
CA GLU A 345 11.79 -0.11 2.76
C GLU A 345 12.71 -0.27 1.55
N TRP A 346 13.89 0.33 1.65
CA TRP A 346 14.99 0.12 0.72
C TRP A 346 16.31 0.31 1.48
N PRO A 347 16.90 -0.76 1.99
CA PRO A 347 18.10 -0.68 2.83
C PRO A 347 19.26 0.05 2.14
N GLY A 348 19.81 1.07 2.80
CA GLY A 348 20.89 1.89 2.29
C GLY A 348 20.45 3.05 1.37
N VAL A 349 19.16 3.17 1.05
CA VAL A 349 18.59 4.25 0.22
C VAL A 349 17.55 5.07 0.99
N ILE A 350 16.56 4.41 1.58
CA ILE A 350 15.57 5.06 2.44
C ILE A 350 16.10 5.03 3.87
N PRO A 351 16.22 6.18 4.57
CA PRO A 351 16.65 6.22 5.97
C PRO A 351 15.67 5.41 6.85
N PRO A 352 16.18 4.54 7.75
CA PRO A 352 15.34 3.76 8.62
C PRO A 352 14.64 4.62 9.69
N GLY A 353 13.45 4.19 10.12
CA GLY A 353 12.70 4.82 11.22
C GLY A 353 12.13 6.20 10.89
N THR A 354 11.99 6.53 9.61
CA THR A 354 11.37 7.79 9.17
C THR A 354 9.86 7.68 9.04
N SER A 355 9.16 8.81 9.14
CA SER A 355 7.73 8.92 8.86
C SER A 355 7.46 10.22 8.11
N THR A 356 6.34 10.27 7.39
CA THR A 356 5.92 11.46 6.66
C THR A 356 4.41 11.68 6.76
N ASP A 357 4.03 12.94 6.99
CA ASP A 357 2.65 13.42 6.96
C ASP A 357 2.20 13.90 5.57
N ALA A 358 3.09 13.87 4.59
CA ALA A 358 2.74 14.24 3.22
C ALA A 358 1.65 13.33 2.66
N ARG A 359 0.67 13.91 1.95
CA ARG A 359 -0.43 13.15 1.37
C ARG A 359 0.01 12.41 0.12
N CYS A 360 0.29 11.13 0.28
CA CYS A 360 0.65 10.20 -0.79
C CYS A 360 -0.56 9.39 -1.24
N SER A 361 -0.49 8.79 -2.42
CA SER A 361 -1.59 7.98 -2.95
C SER A 361 -1.09 6.84 -3.83
N THR A 362 -1.93 5.84 -4.05
CA THR A 362 -1.62 4.70 -4.93
C THR A 362 -1.35 5.12 -6.39
N VAL A 363 -1.79 6.30 -6.84
CA VAL A 363 -1.41 6.85 -8.16
C VAL A 363 0.09 7.21 -8.24
N ASP A 364 0.78 7.32 -7.11
CA ASP A 364 2.18 7.73 -7.05
C ASP A 364 3.16 6.59 -7.35
N TYR A 365 2.70 5.33 -7.36
CA TYR A 365 3.57 4.18 -7.61
C TYR A 365 4.20 4.23 -9.01
N LEU A 366 3.41 4.49 -10.05
CA LEU A 366 3.97 4.51 -11.41
C LEU A 366 5.06 5.58 -11.59
N PRO A 367 4.84 6.88 -11.26
CA PRO A 367 5.89 7.87 -11.43
C PRO A 367 7.11 7.59 -10.52
N THR A 368 6.90 7.11 -9.30
CA THR A 368 7.99 6.75 -8.39
C THR A 368 8.84 5.62 -8.95
N ILE A 369 8.22 4.51 -9.35
CA ILE A 369 8.94 3.34 -9.89
C ILE A 369 9.60 3.67 -11.23
N ALA A 370 8.92 4.42 -12.11
CA ALA A 370 9.49 4.86 -13.37
C ALA A 370 10.68 5.81 -13.15
N GLY A 371 10.60 6.73 -12.21
CA GLY A 371 11.71 7.60 -11.81
C GLY A 371 12.92 6.81 -11.33
N ILE A 372 12.71 5.87 -10.41
CA ILE A 372 13.75 4.98 -9.86
C ILE A 372 14.43 4.14 -10.96
N CYS A 373 13.64 3.49 -11.81
CA CYS A 373 14.14 2.46 -12.72
C CYS A 373 14.54 2.99 -14.10
N LEU A 374 13.91 4.07 -14.57
CA LEU A 374 14.02 4.54 -15.96
C LEU A 374 14.51 6.01 -16.05
N GLY A 375 14.48 6.73 -14.92
CA GLY A 375 14.73 8.17 -14.86
C GLY A 375 13.53 9.03 -15.32
N ASP A 376 13.54 10.32 -14.97
CA ASP A 376 12.43 11.28 -15.13
C ASP A 376 11.93 11.44 -16.57
N SER A 377 12.78 11.22 -17.56
CA SER A 377 12.43 11.36 -18.97
C SER A 377 11.42 10.30 -19.46
N ALA A 378 11.33 9.16 -18.77
CA ALA A 378 10.42 8.09 -19.14
C ALA A 378 8.95 8.47 -18.91
N ILE A 379 8.69 9.22 -17.84
CA ILE A 379 7.33 9.67 -17.46
C ILE A 379 6.75 10.63 -18.51
N LYS A 380 7.58 11.51 -19.07
CA LYS A 380 7.15 12.51 -20.08
C LYS A 380 6.62 11.91 -21.38
N LYS A 381 6.88 10.64 -21.63
CA LYS A 381 6.46 9.89 -22.83
C LYS A 381 5.25 9.00 -22.61
N SER A 382 4.73 8.96 -21.38
CA SER A 382 3.54 8.19 -21.02
C SER A 382 2.25 8.97 -21.29
N LEU A 383 1.10 8.31 -21.10
CA LEU A 383 -0.18 9.01 -20.98
C LEU A 383 -0.11 10.01 -19.80
N PRO A 384 -0.93 11.07 -19.81
CA PRO A 384 -1.01 11.98 -18.67
C PRO A 384 -1.27 11.22 -17.36
N ILE A 385 -0.39 11.35 -16.39
CA ILE A 385 -0.47 10.74 -15.06
C ILE A 385 -0.90 11.77 -14.02
N ASP A 386 -1.50 11.31 -12.93
CA ASP A 386 -1.98 12.14 -11.82
C ASP A 386 -1.06 12.02 -10.59
N GLY A 387 -0.25 10.97 -10.56
CA GLY A 387 0.72 10.72 -9.50
C GLY A 387 1.97 11.57 -9.58
N VAL A 388 2.74 11.59 -8.49
CA VAL A 388 4.04 12.25 -8.37
C VAL A 388 5.10 11.27 -7.89
N ASP A 389 6.38 11.56 -8.14
CA ASP A 389 7.49 10.77 -7.63
C ASP A 389 7.65 10.98 -6.11
N LEU A 390 7.61 9.89 -5.35
CA LEU A 390 7.78 9.89 -3.90
C LEU A 390 9.24 9.75 -3.44
N MET A 391 10.21 9.49 -4.33
CA MET A 391 11.60 9.29 -3.93
C MET A 391 12.20 10.48 -3.18
N PRO A 392 11.98 11.75 -3.61
CA PRO A 392 12.46 12.90 -2.84
C PRO A 392 11.91 12.94 -1.41
N LEU A 393 10.63 12.55 -1.23
CA LEU A 393 9.98 12.47 0.08
C LEU A 393 10.55 11.32 0.92
N MET A 394 10.64 10.12 0.36
CA MET A 394 11.15 8.92 1.05
C MET A 394 12.62 9.02 1.45
N THR A 395 13.39 9.86 0.76
CA THR A 395 14.81 10.11 1.06
C THR A 395 15.05 11.37 1.89
N GLY A 396 13.97 12.05 2.34
CA GLY A 396 14.07 13.26 3.18
C GLY A 396 14.60 14.51 2.45
N LYS A 397 14.56 14.52 1.10
CA LYS A 397 14.92 15.70 0.31
C LYS A 397 13.83 16.76 0.27
N VAL A 398 12.58 16.35 0.50
CA VAL A 398 11.41 17.21 0.67
C VAL A 398 10.54 16.65 1.79
N ASP A 399 9.83 17.53 2.51
CA ASP A 399 8.96 17.14 3.62
C ASP A 399 7.49 17.11 3.21
N MET A 400 7.11 17.80 2.14
CA MET A 400 5.72 17.98 1.70
C MET A 400 5.59 17.87 0.17
N LEU A 401 4.37 17.56 -0.25
CA LEU A 401 3.98 17.51 -1.67
C LEU A 401 2.89 18.58 -1.91
N ASP A 402 3.17 19.54 -2.78
CA ASP A 402 2.16 20.54 -3.20
C ASP A 402 1.33 19.99 -4.35
N ARG A 403 0.17 19.40 -4.01
CA ARG A 403 -0.73 18.77 -4.96
C ARG A 403 -2.16 18.68 -4.42
N ASP A 404 -3.10 18.58 -5.34
CA ASP A 404 -4.47 18.18 -5.04
C ASP A 404 -4.63 16.68 -5.24
N LEU A 405 -5.40 16.01 -4.37
CA LEU A 405 -5.79 14.61 -4.52
C LEU A 405 -7.27 14.53 -4.87
N PHE A 406 -7.58 13.86 -5.97
CA PHE A 406 -8.95 13.58 -6.40
C PHE A 406 -9.31 12.13 -6.12
N PHE A 407 -10.53 11.92 -5.63
CA PHE A 407 -11.12 10.62 -5.39
C PHE A 407 -12.48 10.53 -6.03
N GLY A 408 -12.78 9.37 -6.61
CA GLY A 408 -14.08 9.17 -7.19
C GLY A 408 -14.40 7.69 -7.30
N TYR A 409 -15.65 7.35 -7.06
CA TYR A 409 -16.15 6.02 -7.33
C TYR A 409 -17.62 6.06 -7.70
N ARG A 410 -18.09 5.06 -8.45
CA ARG A 410 -19.46 4.96 -8.90
C ARG A 410 -20.00 3.54 -8.71
N ARG A 411 -20.99 3.39 -7.85
CA ARG A 411 -21.66 2.10 -7.65
C ARG A 411 -22.96 2.03 -8.45
N LEU A 412 -22.89 1.43 -9.63
CA LEU A 412 -24.01 1.39 -10.59
C LEU A 412 -25.31 0.77 -10.05
N VAL A 413 -25.22 -0.14 -9.07
CA VAL A 413 -26.38 -0.91 -8.57
C VAL A 413 -27.13 -0.20 -7.45
N GLN A 414 -26.50 0.73 -6.71
CA GLN A 414 -27.11 1.38 -5.53
C GLN A 414 -27.18 2.92 -5.65
N GLY A 415 -26.75 3.50 -6.77
CA GLY A 415 -26.75 4.96 -6.96
C GLY A 415 -25.91 5.72 -5.93
N ILE A 416 -24.97 5.03 -5.26
CA ILE A 416 -24.03 5.64 -4.33
C ILE A 416 -22.80 6.03 -5.13
N ASP A 417 -22.84 7.20 -5.71
CA ASP A 417 -21.68 7.81 -6.33
C ASP A 417 -21.09 8.82 -5.33
N GLY A 418 -19.78 8.94 -5.28
CA GLY A 418 -19.13 9.91 -4.44
C GLY A 418 -17.87 10.44 -5.11
N LYS A 419 -17.57 11.71 -4.82
CA LYS A 419 -16.35 12.38 -5.23
C LYS A 419 -15.78 13.15 -4.06
N ALA A 420 -14.47 13.25 -4.01
CA ALA A 420 -13.81 14.12 -3.04
C ALA A 420 -12.56 14.74 -3.67
N ILE A 421 -12.16 15.87 -3.13
CA ILE A 421 -10.88 16.51 -3.40
C ILE A 421 -10.24 16.92 -2.08
N ILE A 422 -8.96 16.65 -1.93
CA ILE A 422 -8.12 17.22 -0.87
C ILE A 422 -7.19 18.24 -1.54
N SER A 423 -7.21 19.48 -1.04
CA SER A 423 -6.36 20.58 -1.50
C SER A 423 -5.78 21.31 -0.30
N GLY A 424 -4.47 21.24 -0.10
CA GLY A 424 -3.86 21.61 1.16
C GLY A 424 -4.52 20.84 2.31
N ASP A 425 -4.93 21.50 3.38
CA ASP A 425 -5.59 20.87 4.54
C ASP A 425 -7.11 20.73 4.41
N TRP A 426 -7.67 21.14 3.29
CA TRP A 426 -9.11 21.13 3.10
C TRP A 426 -9.56 19.94 2.27
N LYS A 427 -10.62 19.28 2.74
CA LYS A 427 -11.30 18.21 2.01
C LYS A 427 -12.74 18.59 1.71
N LEU A 428 -13.09 18.56 0.43
CA LEU A 428 -14.45 18.64 -0.04
C LEU A 428 -14.95 17.26 -0.43
N LEU A 429 -16.09 16.87 0.09
CA LEU A 429 -16.79 15.61 -0.20
C LEU A 429 -18.14 15.92 -0.85
N GLN A 430 -18.45 15.26 -1.96
CA GLN A 430 -19.69 15.41 -2.69
C GLN A 430 -20.35 14.06 -2.91
N GLU A 431 -21.56 13.87 -2.33
CA GLU A 431 -22.38 12.70 -2.58
C GLU A 431 -23.18 12.89 -3.86
N ALA A 432 -23.12 11.93 -4.79
CA ALA A 432 -23.75 12.04 -6.10
C ALA A 432 -25.19 11.50 -6.18
N LYS A 433 -25.77 11.09 -5.04
CA LYS A 433 -27.19 10.70 -5.00
C LYS A 433 -28.10 11.95 -5.13
N LYS A 434 -29.32 11.76 -5.65
CA LYS A 434 -30.34 12.84 -5.72
C LYS A 434 -30.57 13.42 -4.31
N GLY A 435 -30.30 14.70 -4.14
CA GLY A 435 -30.31 15.37 -2.84
C GLY A 435 -29.05 15.09 -1.98
N GLY A 436 -27.98 14.59 -2.59
CA GLY A 436 -26.69 14.36 -1.93
C GLY A 436 -26.11 15.65 -1.39
N LYS A 437 -25.42 15.54 -0.25
CA LYS A 437 -24.82 16.66 0.45
C LYS A 437 -23.40 16.91 -0.05
N THR A 438 -23.03 18.18 -0.12
CA THR A 438 -21.63 18.60 -0.22
C THR A 438 -21.17 19.00 1.17
N ARG A 439 -20.02 18.48 1.60
CA ARG A 439 -19.43 18.74 2.92
C ARG A 439 -18.00 19.25 2.77
N LEU A 440 -17.56 20.04 3.71
CA LEU A 440 -16.23 20.64 3.73
C LEU A 440 -15.59 20.44 5.11
N TYR A 441 -14.34 19.95 5.13
CA TYR A 441 -13.59 19.68 6.35
C TYR A 441 -12.22 20.35 6.31
N ASP A 442 -11.75 20.84 7.46
CA ASP A 442 -10.36 21.28 7.70
C ASP A 442 -9.62 20.14 8.41
N LEU A 443 -8.92 19.30 7.65
CA LEU A 443 -8.24 18.10 8.16
C LEU A 443 -7.08 18.40 9.11
N SER A 444 -6.61 19.67 9.18
CA SER A 444 -5.58 20.07 10.14
C SER A 444 -6.14 20.24 11.56
N LYS A 445 -7.45 20.51 11.69
CA LYS A 445 -8.16 20.69 12.95
C LYS A 445 -9.16 19.59 13.27
N ASP A 446 -9.65 18.94 12.21
CA ASP A 446 -10.69 17.89 12.25
C ASP A 446 -10.27 16.72 11.37
N PRO A 447 -9.24 15.96 11.75
CA PRO A 447 -8.75 14.82 10.97
C PRO A 447 -9.76 13.67 10.88
N TYR A 448 -10.80 13.69 11.73
CA TYR A 448 -11.84 12.65 11.76
C TYR A 448 -13.12 13.03 11.00
N GLU A 449 -13.16 14.22 10.38
CA GLU A 449 -14.29 14.66 9.52
C GLU A 449 -15.64 14.72 10.26
N GLU A 450 -15.64 15.24 11.47
CA GLU A 450 -16.82 15.33 12.34
C GLU A 450 -17.60 16.65 12.15
N ASN A 451 -16.91 17.73 11.73
CA ASN A 451 -17.45 19.10 11.70
C ASN A 451 -17.55 19.62 10.26
N ASP A 452 -18.76 19.57 9.68
CA ASP A 452 -19.02 20.11 8.35
C ASP A 452 -18.99 21.64 8.32
N LEU A 453 -17.97 22.21 7.67
CA LEU A 453 -17.74 23.65 7.50
C LEU A 453 -18.34 24.23 6.22
N SER A 454 -19.15 23.48 5.47
CA SER A 454 -19.68 23.93 4.16
C SER A 454 -20.51 25.23 4.26
N ALA A 455 -21.28 25.41 5.31
CA ALA A 455 -22.04 26.63 5.57
C ALA A 455 -21.17 27.78 6.14
N ALA A 456 -20.12 27.44 6.90
CA ALA A 456 -19.25 28.42 7.57
C ALA A 456 -18.14 28.97 6.66
N SER A 457 -17.80 28.26 5.55
CA SER A 457 -16.69 28.61 4.66
C SER A 457 -17.09 28.58 3.18
N PRO A 458 -18.07 29.40 2.74
CA PRO A 458 -18.62 29.35 1.37
C PRO A 458 -17.60 29.67 0.29
N GLU A 459 -16.65 30.56 0.54
CA GLU A 459 -15.56 30.86 -0.41
C GLU A 459 -14.66 29.64 -0.64
N ARG A 460 -14.24 28.96 0.42
CA ARG A 460 -13.43 27.75 0.33
C ARG A 460 -14.19 26.63 -0.38
N LEU A 461 -15.47 26.46 -0.06
CA LEU A 461 -16.37 25.52 -0.72
C LEU A 461 -16.41 25.77 -2.22
N SER A 462 -16.55 27.05 -2.65
CA SER A 462 -16.59 27.43 -4.07
C SER A 462 -15.29 27.07 -4.78
N VAL A 463 -14.13 27.43 -4.21
CA VAL A 463 -12.81 27.13 -4.79
C VAL A 463 -12.59 25.64 -4.98
N LEU A 464 -12.87 24.82 -3.96
CA LEU A 464 -12.68 23.38 -4.07
C LEU A 464 -13.68 22.72 -5.01
N SER A 465 -14.92 23.25 -5.07
CA SER A 465 -15.94 22.78 -6.02
C SER A 465 -15.51 23.03 -7.47
N GLN A 466 -14.89 24.18 -7.75
CA GLN A 466 -14.35 24.49 -9.06
C GLN A 466 -13.19 23.55 -9.42
N LYS A 467 -12.20 23.38 -8.53
CA LYS A 467 -11.09 22.44 -8.74
C LYS A 467 -11.59 21.01 -9.00
N LEU A 468 -12.58 20.54 -8.23
CA LEU A 468 -13.18 19.24 -8.40
C LEU A 468 -13.81 19.09 -9.80
N ALA A 469 -14.55 20.09 -10.26
CA ALA A 469 -15.18 20.10 -11.58
C ALA A 469 -14.14 20.11 -12.72
N GLU A 470 -13.04 20.85 -12.58
CA GLU A 470 -11.95 20.89 -13.55
C GLU A 470 -11.25 19.55 -13.71
N ILE A 471 -10.92 18.88 -12.59
CA ILE A 471 -10.31 17.55 -12.60
C ILE A 471 -11.29 16.53 -13.21
N GLU A 472 -12.56 16.57 -12.82
CA GLU A 472 -13.59 15.70 -13.39
C GLU A 472 -13.72 15.85 -14.89
N ALA A 473 -13.78 17.08 -15.38
CA ALA A 473 -13.84 17.36 -16.82
C ALA A 473 -12.59 16.85 -17.55
N SER A 474 -11.41 16.97 -16.94
CA SER A 474 -10.17 16.41 -17.47
C SER A 474 -10.24 14.87 -17.54
N CYS A 475 -10.69 14.20 -16.47
CA CYS A 475 -10.88 12.77 -16.45
C CYS A 475 -11.92 12.30 -17.49
N GLN A 476 -13.01 13.05 -17.67
CA GLN A 476 -14.02 12.73 -18.68
C GLN A 476 -13.42 12.76 -20.11
N ARG A 477 -12.63 13.78 -20.45
CA ARG A 477 -11.94 13.84 -21.75
C ARG A 477 -11.02 12.64 -21.98
N SER A 478 -10.24 12.24 -20.96
CA SER A 478 -9.43 11.02 -20.99
C SER A 478 -10.27 9.78 -21.31
N ARG A 479 -11.37 9.60 -20.57
CA ARG A 479 -12.27 8.45 -20.73
C ARG A 479 -12.90 8.40 -22.12
N ASP A 480 -13.21 9.57 -22.71
CA ASP A 480 -13.75 9.73 -24.06
C ASP A 480 -12.71 9.55 -25.16
N GLY A 481 -11.46 9.25 -24.79
CA GLY A 481 -10.41 8.86 -25.74
C GLY A 481 -9.38 9.96 -26.07
N ALA A 482 -9.48 11.16 -25.48
CA ALA A 482 -8.59 12.29 -25.83
C ALA A 482 -7.09 12.01 -25.58
N ASP A 483 -6.78 11.15 -24.61
CA ASP A 483 -5.39 10.81 -24.27
C ASP A 483 -4.83 9.69 -25.17
N TYR A 484 -5.69 8.90 -25.83
CA TYR A 484 -5.27 7.73 -26.63
C TYR A 484 -5.11 8.16 -28.09
N ARG A 485 -3.91 7.93 -28.63
CA ARG A 485 -3.64 8.10 -30.05
C ARG A 485 -3.89 6.73 -30.73
N TYR A 486 -4.90 6.66 -31.54
CA TYR A 486 -5.21 5.50 -32.39
C TYR A 486 -4.43 5.57 -33.69
#